data_96aa93f6846f515066b62876812808df
#
_entry.id   96aa93f6846f515066b62876812808df
#
_cell.length_a   1.000
_cell.length_b   1.000
_cell.length_c   1.000
_cell.angle_alpha   90.00
_cell.angle_beta   90.00
_cell.angle_gamma   90.00
#
_symmetry.space_group_name_H-M   'P 1'
#
loop_
_entity.id
_entity.type
_entity.pdbx_description
1 polymer ?
#
loop_
_entity_poly.entity_id
_entity_poly.type
_entity_poly.pdbx_seq_one_letter_code
_entity_poly.pdbx_strand_id
1 'polypeptide(L)'
;MNGNSGGSAREVILARIKEALRVPAPPPHGIAAALRSQMGLLPATAALTTSGASAAGSASAAVGASAAVGASAATVLPTLTIVPEEVARPWLPDGGETPEEQLHLLVENLGKLRAVVYHAVDLTAASEYLFTIARERDWKRVAWHPHPLVDPLLAGVPCATYRVDASDFDKHALESCDAGITSCEALVAQTGSILVSSATSGGRALSILPHVHVVVATRNQIVATLADALHAMKALHAGRLPSMLSFITGPSRTGDIERILVLGAHGPKELILILVD
;
A
#
# COMPACT_ATOMS: atom_id res chain seq x y z
N MET A 1 12.72 57.24 7.00
CA MET A 1 13.01 56.08 7.85
C MET A 1 11.73 55.24 7.92
N ASN A 2 11.55 54.31 7.01
CA ASN A 2 10.38 53.43 6.99
C ASN A 2 10.85 52.04 7.53
N GLY A 3 10.49 51.78 8.78
CA GLY A 3 10.70 50.46 9.39
C GLY A 3 9.70 49.43 8.83
N ASN A 4 10.21 48.52 8.03
CA ASN A 4 9.44 47.40 7.54
C ASN A 4 9.45 46.30 8.64
N SER A 5 8.38 46.24 9.44
CA SER A 5 8.15 45.15 10.41
C SER A 5 7.60 43.92 9.69
N GLY A 6 8.43 43.24 8.91
CA GLY A 6 8.08 41.94 8.33
C GLY A 6 8.11 40.88 9.43
N GLY A 7 6.94 40.40 9.85
CA GLY A 7 6.84 39.21 10.70
C GLY A 7 7.59 38.04 10.08
N SER A 8 8.18 37.17 10.93
CA SER A 8 8.97 36.05 10.45
C SER A 8 8.12 35.15 9.54
N ALA A 9 8.72 34.51 8.55
CA ALA A 9 8.01 33.59 7.65
C ALA A 9 7.17 32.55 8.44
N ARG A 10 7.65 32.14 9.61
CA ARG A 10 6.92 31.27 10.54
C ARG A 10 5.63 31.89 11.06
N GLU A 11 5.62 33.17 11.40
CA GLU A 11 4.43 33.86 11.91
C GLU A 11 3.37 34.02 10.81
N VAL A 12 3.80 34.28 9.58
CA VAL A 12 2.89 34.35 8.41
C VAL A 12 2.26 32.99 8.14
N ILE A 13 3.03 31.90 8.19
CA ILE A 13 2.53 30.53 8.00
C ILE A 13 1.55 30.17 9.11
N LEU A 14 1.88 30.42 10.37
CA LEU A 14 1.01 30.15 11.52
C LEU A 14 -0.28 30.97 11.47
N ALA A 15 -0.24 32.20 11.01
CA ALA A 15 -1.43 33.03 10.81
C ALA A 15 -2.36 32.43 9.75
N ARG A 16 -1.82 31.99 8.61
CA ARG A 16 -2.59 31.32 7.55
C ARG A 16 -3.19 29.99 8.01
N ILE A 17 -2.46 29.20 8.79
CA ILE A 17 -2.99 27.95 9.37
C ILE A 17 -4.15 28.26 10.32
N LYS A 18 -3.99 29.24 11.22
CA LYS A 18 -5.06 29.66 12.14
C LYS A 18 -6.29 30.15 11.40
N GLU A 19 -6.11 30.90 10.30
CA GLU A 19 -7.22 31.39 9.48
C GLU A 19 -7.93 30.24 8.77
N ALA A 20 -7.19 29.30 8.18
CA ALA A 20 -7.75 28.11 7.55
C ALA A 20 -8.55 27.24 8.54
N LEU A 21 -8.10 27.13 9.79
CA LEU A 21 -8.80 26.38 10.83
C LEU A 21 -10.09 27.06 11.35
N ARG A 22 -10.30 28.35 11.04
CA ARG A 22 -11.56 29.04 11.36
C ARG A 22 -12.68 28.75 10.37
N VAL A 23 -12.33 28.28 9.17
CA VAL A 23 -13.33 27.89 8.17
C VAL A 23 -13.90 26.55 8.59
N PRO A 24 -15.20 26.42 8.88
CA PRO A 24 -15.82 25.14 9.18
C PRO A 24 -15.59 24.17 8.03
N ALA A 25 -15.19 22.94 8.34
CA ALA A 25 -15.11 21.90 7.31
C ALA A 25 -16.48 21.75 6.64
N PRO A 26 -16.55 21.61 5.31
CA PRO A 26 -17.81 21.38 4.62
C PRO A 26 -18.49 20.15 5.24
N PRO A 27 -19.82 20.15 5.39
CA PRO A 27 -20.54 19.01 5.93
C PRO A 27 -20.21 17.78 5.11
N PRO A 28 -19.99 16.60 5.73
CA PRO A 28 -19.73 15.39 4.99
C PRO A 28 -20.90 15.14 4.04
N HIS A 29 -20.58 14.91 2.77
CA HIS A 29 -21.60 14.54 1.78
C HIS A 29 -22.43 13.38 2.36
N GLY A 30 -23.74 13.33 2.09
CA GLY A 30 -24.76 12.53 2.79
C GLY A 30 -24.40 11.04 3.03
N ILE A 31 -23.53 10.45 2.19
CA ILE A 31 -23.01 9.08 2.35
C ILE A 31 -22.12 8.95 3.61
N ALA A 32 -21.28 9.94 3.89
CA ALA A 32 -20.43 9.92 5.08
C ALA A 32 -21.22 10.09 6.38
N ALA A 33 -22.33 10.81 6.34
CA ALA A 33 -23.25 10.95 7.47
C ALA A 33 -24.02 9.65 7.74
N ALA A 34 -24.49 8.97 6.70
CA ALA A 34 -25.16 7.67 6.80
C ALA A 34 -24.22 6.58 7.34
N LEU A 35 -22.98 6.52 6.87
CA LEU A 35 -21.96 5.59 7.38
C LEU A 35 -21.61 5.83 8.84
N ARG A 36 -21.48 7.09 9.27
CA ARG A 36 -21.21 7.44 10.67
C ARG A 36 -22.36 7.05 11.60
N SER A 37 -23.61 7.23 11.15
CA SER A 37 -24.79 6.82 11.89
C SER A 37 -24.86 5.28 12.05
N GLN A 38 -24.52 4.52 11.00
CA GLN A 38 -24.49 3.06 11.07
C GLN A 38 -23.34 2.50 11.91
N MET A 39 -22.23 3.22 12.00
CA MET A 39 -21.05 2.83 12.79
C MET A 39 -21.15 3.21 14.26
N GLY A 40 -22.24 3.80 14.74
CA GLY A 40 -22.42 4.22 16.13
C GLY A 40 -21.44 5.30 16.59
N LEU A 41 -20.80 6.02 15.68
CA LEU A 41 -19.91 7.13 15.99
C LEU A 41 -20.74 8.38 16.31
N LEU A 42 -20.63 8.86 17.54
CA LEU A 42 -21.27 10.10 17.99
C LEU A 42 -20.93 11.27 17.05
N PRO A 43 -21.90 12.19 16.78
CA PRO A 43 -21.65 13.38 15.98
C PRO A 43 -20.53 14.22 16.61
N ALA A 44 -19.67 14.79 15.78
CA ALA A 44 -18.48 15.57 16.16
C ALA A 44 -18.79 16.94 16.81
N THR A 45 -19.97 17.12 17.39
CA THR A 45 -20.43 18.33 18.06
C THR A 45 -20.75 18.11 19.54
N ALA A 46 -19.85 17.46 20.30
CA ALA A 46 -19.84 17.60 21.74
C ALA A 46 -18.79 18.65 22.08
N ALA A 47 -19.25 19.88 22.29
CA ALA A 47 -18.45 20.98 22.77
C ALA A 47 -17.77 20.60 24.09
N LEU A 48 -16.46 20.75 24.16
CA LEU A 48 -15.70 20.77 25.40
C LEU A 48 -16.14 22.03 26.19
N THR A 49 -17.11 21.87 27.08
CA THR A 49 -17.32 22.84 28.14
C THR A 49 -16.33 22.52 29.25
N THR A 50 -15.26 23.29 29.29
CA THR A 50 -14.37 23.37 30.45
C THR A 50 -15.09 24.12 31.56
N SER A 51 -15.62 23.41 32.56
CA SER A 51 -15.95 24.03 33.85
C SER A 51 -14.77 23.78 34.78
N GLY A 52 -14.11 24.86 35.17
CA GLY A 52 -13.10 24.84 36.22
C GLY A 52 -13.73 24.64 37.57
N ALA A 53 -13.10 23.83 38.39
CA ALA A 53 -13.24 23.91 39.86
C ALA A 53 -11.90 23.53 40.49
N SER A 54 -11.31 24.52 41.12
CA SER A 54 -10.19 24.44 42.05
C SER A 54 -10.63 23.81 43.34
N ALA A 55 -9.86 22.84 43.85
CA ALA A 55 -9.76 22.60 45.30
C ALA A 55 -8.46 21.89 45.61
N ALA A 56 -7.66 22.58 46.44
CA ALA A 56 -6.46 22.05 47.07
C ALA A 56 -6.81 21.13 48.22
N GLY A 57 -5.98 20.13 48.48
CA GLY A 57 -6.09 19.27 49.67
C GLY A 57 -4.93 18.30 49.76
N SER A 58 -3.99 18.65 50.60
CA SER A 58 -2.82 17.84 51.02
C SER A 58 -3.24 16.68 51.93
N ALA A 59 -2.63 15.51 51.77
CA ALA A 59 -2.18 14.67 52.87
C ALA A 59 -1.36 13.44 52.43
N SER A 60 -0.36 13.23 53.18
CA SER A 60 0.76 12.33 53.29
C SER A 60 0.40 10.85 53.58
N ALA A 61 1.38 10.01 53.15
CA ALA A 61 1.88 8.77 53.80
C ALA A 61 1.14 7.44 53.58
N ALA A 62 1.76 6.45 53.01
CA ALA A 62 2.47 5.31 53.60
C ALA A 62 2.43 4.06 52.68
N VAL A 63 3.59 3.61 52.33
CA VAL A 63 4.16 2.24 52.19
C VAL A 63 3.18 1.06 52.26
N GLY A 64 3.25 0.21 51.20
CA GLY A 64 2.73 -1.14 51.22
C GLY A 64 2.94 -1.83 49.86
N ALA A 65 4.00 -2.65 49.77
CA ALA A 65 4.29 -3.48 48.61
C ALA A 65 3.32 -4.66 48.49
N SER A 66 2.78 -4.89 47.29
CA SER A 66 2.40 -6.23 46.86
C SER A 66 2.29 -6.26 45.36
N ALA A 67 3.09 -7.14 44.75
CA ALA A 67 3.09 -7.39 43.30
C ALA A 67 1.78 -8.10 42.91
N ALA A 68 1.04 -7.46 42.01
CA ALA A 68 0.03 -8.15 41.23
C ALA A 68 0.35 -7.89 39.74
N VAL A 69 0.72 -8.94 39.05
CA VAL A 69 0.91 -8.99 37.61
C VAL A 69 -0.45 -8.66 36.98
N GLY A 70 -0.59 -7.41 36.54
CA GLY A 70 -1.78 -6.95 35.85
C GLY A 70 -1.80 -7.53 34.45
N ALA A 71 -2.83 -8.29 34.12
CA ALA A 71 -3.17 -8.77 32.81
C ALA A 71 -3.16 -7.59 31.82
N SER A 72 -2.30 -7.71 30.80
CA SER A 72 -2.29 -6.81 29.66
C SER A 72 -3.67 -6.82 29.01
N ALA A 73 -4.35 -5.68 29.05
CA ALA A 73 -5.56 -5.48 28.27
C ALA A 73 -5.21 -5.68 26.80
N ALA A 74 -5.61 -6.81 26.24
CA ALA A 74 -5.54 -7.05 24.80
C ALA A 74 -6.33 -5.91 24.15
N THR A 75 -5.62 -5.04 23.44
CA THR A 75 -6.26 -4.03 22.58
C THR A 75 -7.03 -4.81 21.53
N VAL A 76 -8.34 -4.93 21.70
CA VAL A 76 -9.24 -5.49 20.70
C VAL A 76 -9.21 -4.50 19.54
N LEU A 77 -8.44 -4.85 18.52
CA LEU A 77 -8.51 -4.12 17.25
C LEU A 77 -9.97 -4.17 16.76
N PRO A 78 -10.53 -3.03 16.34
CA PRO A 78 -11.91 -3.02 15.85
C PRO A 78 -12.04 -4.03 14.72
N THR A 79 -12.97 -4.96 14.88
CA THR A 79 -13.33 -5.90 13.83
C THR A 79 -13.74 -5.08 12.62
N LEU A 80 -12.99 -5.19 11.53
CA LEU A 80 -13.32 -4.53 10.28
C LEU A 80 -14.66 -5.12 9.82
N THR A 81 -15.75 -4.42 10.09
CA THR A 81 -17.07 -4.81 9.61
C THR A 81 -17.08 -4.54 8.11
N ILE A 82 -16.95 -5.58 7.32
CA ILE A 82 -17.08 -5.49 5.87
C ILE A 82 -18.52 -5.08 5.61
N VAL A 83 -18.71 -3.94 4.97
CA VAL A 83 -20.03 -3.45 4.53
C VAL A 83 -20.67 -4.54 3.68
N PRO A 84 -21.93 -4.93 3.96
CA PRO A 84 -22.60 -5.96 3.17
C PRO A 84 -22.57 -5.63 1.68
N GLU A 85 -22.46 -6.64 0.85
CA GLU A 85 -22.34 -6.62 -0.61
C GLU A 85 -23.51 -5.88 -1.33
N GLU A 86 -24.61 -5.65 -0.63
CA GLU A 86 -25.83 -5.03 -1.17
C GLU A 86 -25.76 -3.51 -1.39
N VAL A 87 -24.69 -2.82 -1.02
CA VAL A 87 -24.55 -1.41 -1.39
C VAL A 87 -24.01 -1.36 -2.80
N ALA A 88 -24.90 -1.32 -3.77
CA ALA A 88 -24.56 -1.02 -5.15
C ALA A 88 -23.64 0.22 -5.18
N ARG A 89 -22.42 0.04 -5.67
CA ARG A 89 -21.40 1.12 -5.79
C ARG A 89 -21.22 1.47 -7.26
N PRO A 90 -22.22 2.13 -7.87
CA PRO A 90 -22.24 2.37 -9.32
C PRO A 90 -21.08 3.23 -9.84
N TRP A 91 -20.30 3.83 -8.92
CA TRP A 91 -19.11 4.62 -9.26
C TRP A 91 -17.82 3.81 -9.35
N LEU A 92 -17.82 2.54 -8.91
CA LEU A 92 -16.65 1.68 -9.07
C LEU A 92 -16.65 1.10 -10.49
N PRO A 93 -15.48 0.99 -11.13
CA PRO A 93 -15.35 0.29 -12.41
C PRO A 93 -15.82 -1.16 -12.28
N ASP A 94 -16.21 -1.75 -13.40
CA ASP A 94 -16.52 -3.16 -13.50
C ASP A 94 -15.25 -4.01 -13.28
N GLY A 95 -15.41 -5.16 -12.64
CA GLY A 95 -14.33 -6.11 -12.41
C GLY A 95 -14.33 -7.29 -13.38
N GLY A 96 -15.39 -7.44 -14.18
CA GLY A 96 -15.63 -8.59 -15.06
C GLY A 96 -16.28 -9.76 -14.38
N GLU A 97 -17.23 -10.41 -15.07
CA GLU A 97 -17.98 -11.56 -14.55
C GLU A 97 -17.28 -12.90 -14.84
N THR A 98 -16.52 -12.97 -15.93
CA THR A 98 -15.81 -14.19 -16.35
C THR A 98 -14.29 -14.03 -16.20
N PRO A 99 -13.53 -15.12 -16.04
CA PRO A 99 -12.07 -15.09 -15.98
C PRO A 99 -11.42 -14.42 -17.20
N GLU A 100 -12.03 -14.59 -18.39
CA GLU A 100 -11.57 -13.98 -19.63
C GLU A 100 -11.78 -12.47 -19.63
N GLU A 101 -12.93 -12.00 -19.16
CA GLU A 101 -13.21 -10.56 -18.99
C GLU A 101 -12.29 -9.94 -17.95
N GLN A 102 -12.06 -10.62 -16.82
CA GLN A 102 -11.15 -10.16 -15.76
C GLN A 102 -9.72 -10.03 -16.29
N LEU A 103 -9.23 -11.02 -17.06
CA LEU A 103 -7.92 -10.94 -17.71
C LEU A 103 -7.85 -9.75 -18.68
N HIS A 104 -8.85 -9.57 -19.53
CA HIS A 104 -8.90 -8.47 -20.48
C HIS A 104 -8.86 -7.11 -19.76
N LEU A 105 -9.72 -6.92 -18.76
CA LEU A 105 -9.78 -5.70 -17.97
C LEU A 105 -8.47 -5.44 -17.20
N LEU A 106 -7.85 -6.47 -16.64
CA LEU A 106 -6.56 -6.36 -15.97
C LEU A 106 -5.50 -5.81 -16.90
N VAL A 107 -5.35 -6.41 -18.09
CA VAL A 107 -4.34 -6.01 -19.08
C VAL A 107 -4.60 -4.59 -19.59
N GLU A 108 -5.86 -4.27 -19.89
CA GLU A 108 -6.28 -2.95 -20.33
C GLU A 108 -5.96 -1.87 -19.26
N ASN A 109 -6.34 -2.13 -18.02
CA ASN A 109 -6.11 -1.19 -16.92
C ASN A 109 -4.62 -1.02 -16.59
N LEU A 110 -3.83 -2.10 -16.57
CA LEU A 110 -2.37 -2.03 -16.43
C LEU A 110 -1.73 -1.23 -17.56
N GLY A 111 -2.19 -1.39 -18.80
CA GLY A 111 -1.75 -0.60 -19.95
C GLY A 111 -2.04 0.91 -19.79
N LYS A 112 -3.26 1.28 -19.34
CA LYS A 112 -3.62 2.67 -19.01
C LYS A 112 -2.73 3.26 -17.91
N LEU A 113 -2.29 2.44 -16.98
CA LEU A 113 -1.38 2.80 -15.89
C LEU A 113 0.09 2.85 -16.33
N ARG A 114 0.40 2.49 -17.58
CA ARG A 114 1.76 2.38 -18.14
C ARG A 114 2.60 1.27 -17.50
N ALA A 115 1.98 0.24 -16.98
CA ALA A 115 2.65 -1.00 -16.67
C ALA A 115 2.84 -1.82 -17.95
N VAL A 116 3.91 -2.62 -17.98
CA VAL A 116 4.18 -3.54 -19.10
C VAL A 116 3.74 -4.93 -18.71
N VAL A 117 2.97 -5.61 -19.58
CA VAL A 117 2.49 -6.96 -19.32
C VAL A 117 3.06 -7.92 -20.35
N TYR A 118 3.71 -8.97 -19.89
CA TYR A 118 4.15 -10.13 -20.67
C TYR A 118 3.28 -11.33 -20.29
N HIS A 119 2.69 -11.96 -21.29
CA HIS A 119 1.88 -13.16 -21.11
C HIS A 119 2.68 -14.38 -21.53
N ALA A 120 2.98 -15.26 -20.57
CA ALA A 120 3.78 -16.47 -20.74
C ALA A 120 2.90 -17.70 -20.61
N VAL A 121 3.03 -18.62 -21.56
CA VAL A 121 2.28 -19.89 -21.56
C VAL A 121 2.73 -20.83 -20.44
N ASP A 122 3.97 -20.68 -19.96
CA ASP A 122 4.56 -21.45 -18.88
C ASP A 122 5.74 -20.72 -18.22
N LEU A 123 6.32 -21.33 -17.19
CA LEU A 123 7.48 -20.77 -16.49
C LEU A 123 8.74 -20.70 -17.37
N THR A 124 8.86 -21.53 -18.41
CA THR A 124 9.98 -21.49 -19.36
C THR A 124 9.91 -20.21 -20.18
N ALA A 125 8.75 -19.93 -20.77
CA ALA A 125 8.51 -18.69 -21.50
C ALA A 125 8.66 -17.45 -20.59
N ALA A 126 8.21 -17.54 -19.35
CA ALA A 126 8.40 -16.47 -18.36
C ALA A 126 9.88 -16.20 -18.08
N SER A 127 10.71 -17.26 -17.98
CA SER A 127 12.16 -17.14 -17.81
C SER A 127 12.83 -16.50 -19.03
N GLU A 128 12.42 -16.85 -20.23
CA GLU A 128 12.90 -16.23 -21.48
C GLU A 128 12.55 -14.74 -21.55
N TYR A 129 11.35 -14.35 -21.13
CA TYR A 129 11.00 -12.93 -21.03
C TYR A 129 11.89 -12.20 -20.03
N LEU A 130 12.08 -12.75 -18.81
CA LEU A 130 12.93 -12.11 -17.82
C LEU A 130 14.38 -12.00 -18.31
N PHE A 131 14.93 -13.06 -18.94
CA PHE A 131 16.26 -13.04 -19.57
C PHE A 131 16.37 -11.93 -20.61
N THR A 132 15.39 -11.84 -21.52
CA THR A 132 15.39 -10.86 -22.60
C THR A 132 15.33 -9.43 -22.04
N ILE A 133 14.44 -9.19 -21.09
CA ILE A 133 14.30 -7.88 -20.43
C ILE A 133 15.61 -7.49 -19.73
N ALA A 134 16.22 -8.40 -18.98
CA ALA A 134 17.45 -8.14 -18.26
C ALA A 134 18.62 -7.83 -19.21
N ARG A 135 18.71 -8.55 -20.33
CA ARG A 135 19.74 -8.36 -21.36
C ARG A 135 19.54 -7.04 -22.13
N GLU A 136 18.33 -6.73 -22.59
CA GLU A 136 18.03 -5.53 -23.36
C GLU A 136 18.22 -4.26 -22.55
N ARG A 137 17.97 -4.32 -21.25
CA ARG A 137 18.12 -3.20 -20.31
C ARG A 137 19.49 -3.14 -19.66
N ASP A 138 20.40 -4.08 -20.02
CA ASP A 138 21.76 -4.18 -19.48
C ASP A 138 21.80 -4.21 -17.95
N TRP A 139 20.85 -4.94 -17.32
CA TRP A 139 20.82 -5.07 -15.88
C TRP A 139 22.08 -5.73 -15.35
N LYS A 140 22.63 -5.17 -14.27
CA LYS A 140 23.84 -5.68 -13.62
C LYS A 140 23.53 -6.49 -12.38
N ARG A 141 22.44 -6.16 -11.70
CA ARG A 141 22.02 -6.85 -10.49
C ARG A 141 20.50 -6.78 -10.32
N VAL A 142 19.88 -7.92 -9.99
CA VAL A 142 18.46 -8.00 -9.64
C VAL A 142 18.29 -8.51 -8.23
N ALA A 143 17.38 -7.90 -7.48
CA ALA A 143 16.98 -8.37 -6.16
C ALA A 143 15.75 -9.27 -6.26
N TRP A 144 15.65 -10.27 -5.41
CA TRP A 144 14.54 -11.21 -5.43
C TRP A 144 14.27 -11.84 -4.07
N HIS A 145 13.06 -12.34 -3.88
CA HIS A 145 12.65 -13.10 -2.71
C HIS A 145 12.28 -14.53 -3.11
N PRO A 146 12.71 -15.56 -2.36
CA PRO A 146 12.37 -16.96 -2.65
C PRO A 146 10.86 -17.19 -2.75
N HIS A 147 10.44 -17.68 -3.89
CA HIS A 147 9.04 -17.99 -4.18
C HIS A 147 8.95 -19.02 -5.30
N PRO A 148 8.05 -20.03 -5.24
CA PRO A 148 7.94 -21.08 -6.25
C PRO A 148 7.78 -20.58 -7.69
N LEU A 149 7.20 -19.41 -7.90
CA LEU A 149 7.07 -18.79 -9.22
C LEU A 149 8.32 -18.02 -9.65
N VAL A 150 9.11 -17.50 -8.70
CA VAL A 150 10.27 -16.65 -9.00
C VAL A 150 11.55 -17.45 -9.15
N ASP A 151 11.76 -18.44 -8.28
CA ASP A 151 12.99 -19.23 -8.23
C ASP A 151 13.38 -19.85 -9.59
N PRO A 152 12.46 -20.46 -10.36
CA PRO A 152 12.79 -21.03 -11.66
C PRO A 152 13.26 -20.00 -12.69
N LEU A 153 12.75 -18.76 -12.61
CA LEU A 153 13.07 -17.72 -13.59
C LEU A 153 14.50 -17.20 -13.45
N LEU A 154 15.08 -17.34 -12.25
CA LEU A 154 16.40 -16.78 -11.95
C LEU A 154 17.55 -17.62 -12.50
N ALA A 155 17.33 -18.90 -12.79
CA ALA A 155 18.35 -19.80 -13.29
C ALA A 155 18.98 -19.32 -14.62
N GLY A 156 18.23 -18.55 -15.42
CA GLY A 156 18.67 -18.02 -16.72
C GLY A 156 19.05 -16.55 -16.73
N VAL A 157 18.90 -15.82 -15.63
CA VAL A 157 19.13 -14.36 -15.62
C VAL A 157 20.61 -14.03 -15.85
N PRO A 158 20.95 -13.14 -16.82
CA PRO A 158 22.33 -12.90 -17.26
C PRO A 158 23.09 -11.90 -16.37
N CYS A 159 22.66 -11.67 -15.13
CA CYS A 159 23.23 -10.69 -14.21
C CYS A 159 23.35 -11.24 -12.78
N ALA A 160 24.02 -10.48 -11.91
CA ALA A 160 24.13 -10.86 -10.51
C ALA A 160 22.78 -10.85 -9.81
N THR A 161 22.55 -11.78 -8.89
CA THR A 161 21.32 -11.87 -8.11
C THR A 161 21.57 -11.52 -6.65
N TYR A 162 20.64 -10.79 -6.04
CA TYR A 162 20.66 -10.46 -4.61
C TYR A 162 19.39 -10.98 -3.94
N ARG A 163 19.56 -12.03 -3.14
CA ARG A 163 18.46 -12.61 -2.38
C ARG A 163 18.11 -11.72 -1.21
N VAL A 164 16.81 -11.43 -1.06
CA VAL A 164 16.27 -10.61 0.02
C VAL A 164 15.46 -11.49 0.96
N ASP A 165 15.86 -11.54 2.23
CA ASP A 165 15.07 -12.11 3.31
C ASP A 165 14.37 -10.99 4.07
N ALA A 166 13.11 -11.19 4.45
CA ALA A 166 12.25 -10.15 5.02
C ALA A 166 12.79 -9.51 6.32
N SER A 167 13.65 -10.23 7.03
CA SER A 167 14.20 -9.83 8.33
C SER A 167 15.61 -9.24 8.25
N ASP A 168 16.35 -9.49 7.18
CA ASP A 168 17.75 -9.09 7.06
C ASP A 168 18.08 -8.76 5.60
N PHE A 169 18.22 -7.47 5.30
CA PHE A 169 18.67 -6.98 4.00
C PHE A 169 19.44 -5.66 4.16
N ASP A 170 20.47 -5.49 3.33
CA ASP A 170 21.16 -4.22 3.21
C ASP A 170 20.38 -3.27 2.30
N LYS A 171 19.93 -2.17 2.86
CA LYS A 171 19.17 -1.14 2.14
C LYS A 171 19.92 -0.59 0.93
N HIS A 172 21.22 -0.31 1.07
CA HIS A 172 22.04 0.26 -0.01
C HIS A 172 22.29 -0.77 -1.12
N ALA A 173 22.52 -2.03 -0.74
CA ALA A 173 22.63 -3.11 -1.72
C ALA A 173 21.33 -3.29 -2.51
N LEU A 174 20.17 -3.16 -1.85
CA LEU A 174 18.86 -3.27 -2.49
C LEU A 174 18.56 -2.07 -3.39
N GLU A 175 18.86 -0.84 -2.95
CA GLU A 175 18.74 0.37 -3.76
C GLU A 175 19.62 0.34 -5.02
N SER A 176 20.77 -0.33 -4.97
CA SER A 176 21.69 -0.47 -6.11
C SER A 176 21.25 -1.53 -7.12
N CYS A 177 20.18 -2.28 -6.85
CA CYS A 177 19.65 -3.25 -7.80
C CYS A 177 18.82 -2.56 -8.89
N ASP A 178 18.99 -3.01 -10.13
CA ASP A 178 18.26 -2.49 -11.29
C ASP A 178 16.77 -2.84 -11.21
N ALA A 179 16.48 -4.06 -10.75
CA ALA A 179 15.10 -4.54 -10.58
C ALA A 179 14.91 -5.34 -9.30
N GLY A 180 13.70 -5.26 -8.75
CA GLY A 180 13.19 -6.13 -7.70
C GLY A 180 12.16 -7.09 -8.28
N ILE A 181 12.33 -8.40 -8.05
CA ILE A 181 11.46 -9.44 -8.57
C ILE A 181 10.68 -10.06 -7.41
N THR A 182 9.34 -10.00 -7.50
CA THR A 182 8.43 -10.55 -6.48
C THR A 182 7.35 -11.40 -7.15
N SER A 183 6.65 -12.19 -6.34
CA SER A 183 5.31 -12.62 -6.68
C SER A 183 4.28 -11.64 -6.10
N CYS A 184 3.00 -11.95 -6.19
CA CYS A 184 1.91 -11.18 -5.60
C CYS A 184 0.89 -12.10 -4.94
N GLU A 185 -0.01 -11.51 -4.18
CA GLU A 185 -1.15 -12.21 -3.57
C GLU A 185 -2.34 -12.29 -4.53
N ALA A 186 -2.62 -11.19 -5.22
CA ALA A 186 -3.71 -11.10 -6.18
C ALA A 186 -3.44 -10.01 -7.23
N LEU A 187 -4.09 -10.17 -8.38
CA LEU A 187 -4.19 -9.22 -9.47
C LEU A 187 -5.64 -8.75 -9.58
N VAL A 188 -5.91 -7.47 -9.43
CA VAL A 188 -7.27 -6.92 -9.40
C VAL A 188 -7.65 -6.36 -10.77
N ALA A 189 -8.60 -7.01 -11.42
CA ALA A 189 -9.07 -6.64 -12.77
C ALA A 189 -9.68 -5.24 -12.80
N GLN A 190 -10.54 -4.92 -11.82
CA GLN A 190 -11.27 -3.66 -11.68
C GLN A 190 -10.39 -2.41 -11.80
N THR A 191 -9.18 -2.46 -11.28
CA THR A 191 -8.29 -1.29 -11.14
C THR A 191 -6.93 -1.46 -11.79
N GLY A 192 -6.58 -2.65 -12.27
CA GLY A 192 -5.22 -2.96 -12.70
C GLY A 192 -4.22 -2.93 -11.54
N SER A 193 -4.67 -3.25 -10.32
CA SER A 193 -3.82 -3.20 -9.13
C SER A 193 -3.22 -4.56 -8.83
N ILE A 194 -1.98 -4.57 -8.37
CA ILE A 194 -1.26 -5.76 -7.91
C ILE A 194 -1.19 -5.72 -6.39
N LEU A 195 -1.76 -6.70 -5.71
CA LEU A 195 -1.68 -6.82 -4.26
C LEU A 195 -0.42 -7.58 -3.86
N VAL A 196 0.45 -6.92 -3.13
CA VAL A 196 1.65 -7.52 -2.52
C VAL A 196 1.57 -7.47 -1.00
N SER A 197 2.22 -8.42 -0.33
CA SER A 197 2.31 -8.46 1.12
C SER A 197 3.74 -8.58 1.60
N SER A 198 4.00 -8.20 2.86
CA SER A 198 5.30 -8.39 3.46
C SER A 198 5.66 -9.88 3.69
N ALA A 199 4.69 -10.78 3.61
CA ALA A 199 4.90 -12.21 3.81
C ALA A 199 5.46 -12.91 2.57
N THR A 200 5.02 -12.47 1.37
CA THR A 200 5.31 -13.18 0.10
C THR A 200 6.16 -12.37 -0.87
N SER A 201 6.45 -11.10 -0.55
CA SER A 201 7.21 -10.21 -1.45
C SER A 201 8.53 -9.72 -0.85
N GLY A 202 9.19 -10.53 -0.01
CA GLY A 202 10.50 -10.19 0.56
C GLY A 202 10.48 -9.00 1.53
N GLY A 203 9.39 -8.83 2.28
CA GLY A 203 9.24 -7.73 3.23
C GLY A 203 8.61 -6.49 2.61
N ARG A 204 9.03 -5.31 3.08
CA ARG A 204 8.41 -4.02 2.67
C ARG A 204 9.21 -3.26 1.63
N ALA A 205 10.46 -3.64 1.40
CA ALA A 205 11.42 -2.84 0.67
C ALA A 205 11.63 -3.28 -0.78
N LEU A 206 11.51 -4.58 -1.05
CA LEU A 206 11.84 -5.16 -2.36
C LEU A 206 10.96 -4.62 -3.50
N SER A 207 9.69 -4.37 -3.24
CA SER A 207 8.76 -3.80 -4.22
C SER A 207 8.83 -2.28 -4.36
N ILE A 208 9.70 -1.61 -3.58
CA ILE A 208 9.73 -0.14 -3.49
C ILE A 208 11.09 0.44 -3.85
N LEU A 209 12.21 -0.14 -3.37
CA LEU A 209 13.54 0.47 -3.49
C LEU A 209 14.17 0.32 -4.88
N PRO A 210 14.12 -0.83 -5.58
CA PRO A 210 14.65 -0.95 -6.92
C PRO A 210 13.92 -0.06 -7.93
N HIS A 211 14.62 0.36 -8.98
CA HIS A 211 14.04 1.24 -9.99
C HIS A 211 12.94 0.59 -10.83
N VAL A 212 13.02 -0.71 -11.05
CA VAL A 212 12.02 -1.51 -11.76
C VAL A 212 11.45 -2.54 -10.81
N HIS A 213 10.14 -2.69 -10.78
CA HIS A 213 9.46 -3.77 -10.07
C HIS A 213 8.90 -4.76 -11.08
N VAL A 214 9.39 -6.00 -11.04
CA VAL A 214 8.91 -7.12 -11.83
C VAL A 214 8.07 -8.01 -10.92
N VAL A 215 6.83 -8.24 -11.32
CA VAL A 215 5.92 -9.15 -10.62
C VAL A 215 5.69 -10.37 -11.47
N VAL A 216 5.88 -11.55 -10.89
CA VAL A 216 5.57 -12.85 -11.51
C VAL A 216 4.31 -13.39 -10.87
N ALA A 217 3.30 -13.64 -11.65
CA ALA A 217 2.02 -14.11 -11.16
C ALA A 217 1.39 -15.14 -12.12
N THR A 218 0.46 -15.93 -11.60
CA THR A 218 -0.34 -16.83 -12.40
C THR A 218 -1.72 -16.26 -12.68
N ARG A 219 -2.34 -16.72 -13.74
CA ARG A 219 -3.73 -16.36 -14.12
C ARG A 219 -4.73 -16.64 -12.99
N ASN A 220 -4.49 -17.66 -12.17
CA ASN A 220 -5.34 -18.01 -11.03
C ASN A 220 -5.34 -16.98 -9.89
N GLN A 221 -4.40 -16.03 -9.90
CA GLN A 221 -4.33 -14.93 -8.92
C GLN A 221 -5.18 -13.71 -9.33
N ILE A 222 -5.84 -13.77 -10.50
CA ILE A 222 -6.73 -12.69 -10.96
C ILE A 222 -8.04 -12.77 -10.18
N VAL A 223 -8.45 -11.63 -9.66
CA VAL A 223 -9.74 -11.43 -8.97
C VAL A 223 -10.47 -10.22 -9.56
N ALA A 224 -11.79 -10.22 -9.49
CA ALA A 224 -12.61 -9.16 -10.07
C ALA A 224 -12.36 -7.81 -9.38
N THR A 225 -12.47 -7.76 -8.04
CA THR A 225 -12.52 -6.50 -7.29
C THR A 225 -11.48 -6.41 -6.19
N LEU A 226 -11.25 -5.18 -5.69
CA LEU A 226 -10.42 -4.93 -4.50
C LEU A 226 -10.97 -5.65 -3.26
N ALA A 227 -12.30 -5.78 -3.17
CA ALA A 227 -12.95 -6.48 -2.06
C ALA A 227 -12.62 -7.98 -2.09
N ASP A 228 -12.66 -8.60 -3.27
CA ASP A 228 -12.31 -10.02 -3.45
C ASP A 228 -10.86 -10.28 -3.06
N ALA A 229 -9.94 -9.40 -3.46
CA ALA A 229 -8.54 -9.50 -3.07
C ALA A 229 -8.36 -9.46 -1.54
N LEU A 230 -9.05 -8.57 -0.84
CA LEU A 230 -8.99 -8.48 0.62
C LEU A 230 -9.65 -9.68 1.30
N HIS A 231 -10.75 -10.20 0.74
CA HIS A 231 -11.40 -11.41 1.23
C HIS A 231 -10.48 -12.63 1.10
N ALA A 232 -9.81 -12.79 -0.06
CA ALA A 232 -8.83 -13.84 -0.29
C ALA A 232 -7.69 -13.76 0.72
N MET A 233 -7.15 -12.57 0.97
CA MET A 233 -6.09 -12.34 1.97
C MET A 233 -6.54 -12.72 3.38
N LYS A 234 -7.75 -12.32 3.77
CA LYS A 234 -8.29 -12.67 5.09
C LYS A 234 -8.46 -14.17 5.26
N ALA A 235 -8.91 -14.87 4.21
CA ALA A 235 -9.04 -16.33 4.23
C ALA A 235 -7.66 -17.02 4.30
N LEU A 236 -6.71 -16.61 3.45
CA LEU A 236 -5.36 -17.18 3.38
C LEU A 236 -4.61 -17.07 4.72
N HIS A 237 -4.73 -15.96 5.41
CA HIS A 237 -4.02 -15.68 6.66
C HIS A 237 -4.85 -15.96 7.92
N ALA A 238 -5.99 -16.66 7.81
CA ALA A 238 -6.87 -16.97 8.94
C ALA A 238 -7.18 -15.73 9.84
N GLY A 239 -7.35 -14.58 9.22
CA GLY A 239 -7.62 -13.30 9.89
C GLY A 239 -6.40 -12.58 10.49
N ARG A 240 -5.20 -13.17 10.42
CA ARG A 240 -3.94 -12.57 10.90
C ARG A 240 -3.17 -11.98 9.72
N LEU A 241 -3.58 -10.81 9.27
CA LEU A 241 -2.98 -10.16 8.10
C LEU A 241 -1.49 -9.86 8.29
N PRO A 242 -0.68 -9.92 7.20
CA PRO A 242 0.71 -9.48 7.21
C PRO A 242 0.88 -8.04 7.67
N SER A 243 2.08 -7.69 8.14
CA SER A 243 2.38 -6.34 8.64
C SER A 243 2.33 -5.24 7.57
N MET A 244 2.29 -5.61 6.29
CA MET A 244 2.07 -4.72 5.15
C MET A 244 1.25 -5.46 4.09
N LEU A 245 0.23 -4.77 3.60
CA LEU A 245 -0.48 -5.04 2.36
C LEU A 245 -0.41 -3.78 1.51
N SER A 246 -0.05 -3.92 0.26
CA SER A 246 0.04 -2.78 -0.66
C SER A 246 -0.63 -3.11 -2.00
N PHE A 247 -1.55 -2.25 -2.44
CA PHE A 247 -2.07 -2.27 -3.80
C PHE A 247 -1.18 -1.37 -4.66
N ILE A 248 -0.43 -1.97 -5.58
CA ILE A 248 0.43 -1.27 -6.53
C ILE A 248 -0.38 -1.05 -7.80
N THR A 249 -0.74 0.21 -8.06
CA THR A 249 -1.59 0.62 -9.18
C THR A 249 -0.75 1.39 -10.19
N GLY A 250 0.17 0.71 -10.84
CA GLY A 250 1.12 1.27 -11.79
C GLY A 250 2.44 1.77 -11.20
N PRO A 251 3.33 2.31 -12.03
CA PRO A 251 4.60 2.91 -11.62
C PRO A 251 4.42 4.10 -10.68
N SER A 252 5.42 4.37 -9.83
CA SER A 252 5.41 5.52 -8.92
C SER A 252 5.38 6.84 -9.69
N ARG A 253 4.39 7.68 -9.37
CA ARG A 253 4.18 9.00 -9.99
C ARG A 253 3.91 10.03 -8.92
N THR A 254 4.67 11.12 -8.93
CA THR A 254 4.45 12.27 -8.07
C THR A 254 4.21 13.49 -8.95
N GLY A 255 3.03 14.10 -8.82
CA GLY A 255 2.61 15.24 -9.62
C GLY A 255 2.60 16.59 -8.89
N ASP A 256 2.98 16.61 -7.63
CA ASP A 256 2.77 17.75 -6.73
C ASP A 256 3.97 18.72 -6.69
N ILE A 257 5.11 18.34 -7.25
CA ILE A 257 6.30 19.16 -7.26
C ILE A 257 6.27 20.03 -8.54
N GLU A 258 5.98 21.31 -8.41
CA GLU A 258 5.98 22.32 -9.49
C GLU A 258 5.12 21.96 -10.71
N ARG A 259 4.06 21.13 -10.53
CA ARG A 259 3.21 20.62 -11.62
C ARG A 259 3.94 19.77 -12.66
N ILE A 260 5.12 19.27 -12.33
CA ILE A 260 5.88 18.35 -13.17
C ILE A 260 5.66 16.92 -12.67
N LEU A 261 5.30 16.02 -13.58
CA LEU A 261 5.16 14.60 -13.26
C LEU A 261 6.56 13.98 -13.08
N VAL A 262 6.92 13.70 -11.82
CA VAL A 262 8.17 13.00 -11.49
C VAL A 262 7.89 11.51 -11.35
N LEU A 263 8.62 10.67 -12.10
CA LEU A 263 8.55 9.22 -12.00
C LEU A 263 9.59 8.71 -10.99
N GLY A 264 9.17 7.80 -10.12
CA GLY A 264 10.08 7.08 -9.23
C GLY A 264 10.58 7.88 -8.02
N ALA A 265 9.89 8.94 -7.59
CA ALA A 265 10.28 9.69 -6.38
C ALA A 265 10.06 8.87 -5.09
N HIS A 266 9.04 8.01 -5.07
CA HIS A 266 8.63 7.24 -3.88
C HIS A 266 8.41 5.76 -4.18
N GLY A 267 9.07 5.22 -5.19
CA GLY A 267 8.92 3.81 -5.61
C GLY A 267 9.44 3.57 -7.02
N PRO A 268 9.24 2.37 -7.57
CA PRO A 268 9.73 2.00 -8.88
C PRO A 268 9.23 2.92 -10.00
N LYS A 269 10.12 3.27 -10.91
CA LYS A 269 9.79 4.06 -12.12
C LYS A 269 9.01 3.25 -13.15
N GLU A 270 9.17 1.93 -13.08
CA GLU A 270 8.53 0.99 -14.00
C GLU A 270 7.94 -0.19 -13.23
N LEU A 271 6.81 -0.66 -13.73
CA LEU A 271 6.13 -1.86 -13.26
C LEU A 271 5.98 -2.82 -14.43
N ILE A 272 6.46 -4.05 -14.25
CA ILE A 272 6.40 -5.12 -15.24
C ILE A 272 5.65 -6.29 -14.60
N LEU A 273 4.63 -6.80 -15.27
CA LEU A 273 3.94 -8.03 -14.90
C LEU A 273 4.31 -9.13 -15.91
N ILE A 274 4.84 -10.25 -15.42
CA ILE A 274 4.96 -11.51 -16.18
C ILE A 274 3.84 -12.41 -15.68
N LEU A 275 2.81 -12.56 -16.49
CA LEU A 275 1.63 -13.36 -16.20
C LEU A 275 1.79 -14.73 -16.85
N VAL A 276 1.75 -15.78 -16.04
CA VAL A 276 1.86 -17.19 -16.46
C VAL A 276 0.47 -17.83 -16.47
N ASP A 277 0.17 -18.62 -17.48
CA ASP A 277 -1.09 -19.37 -17.61
C ASP A 277 -1.27 -20.46 -16.53
#